data_b887f4c884d7161663a43728005f5b65
#
_entry.id   b887f4c884d7161663a43728005f5b65
#
_cell.length_a   1.000
_cell.length_b   1.000
_cell.length_c   1.000
_cell.angle_alpha   90.00
_cell.angle_beta   90.00
_cell.angle_gamma   90.00
#
_symmetry.space_group_name_H-M   'P 1'
#
loop_
_entity.id
_entity.type
_entity.pdbx_description
1 polymer ?
#
loop_
_entity_poly.entity_id
_entity_poly.type
_entity_poly.pdbx_seq_one_letter_code
_entity_poly.pdbx_strand_id
1 'polypeptide(L)'
;MDEQELRDFRNFMFDELRLSPSTINDTLRRMPYIENKSKSMERDDLQELVRIVCDTKSNKTANEYIKIINRWLRFKNEKPVKYFKEYASFTVKICTPDAKEKLLIGASRQGPREKAIFYLLFGTGIRLGEAVNLKLQNIKNDRIFVTGKGQKEREIFLPSESRNALDDYLLVRTPGKTASDTDFLFTTKVGKRMSYDYFRNLCKFVAMNAGVKFHPHMARHTYATELLMAGMDVAFVSKLLGHENLSSTQKYLHPSQQEAIYQASKINLFANQNKNKYQNHNDLDHKDRLGFGPK
;
A
#
# COMPACT_ATOMS: atom_id res chain seq x y z
N MET A 1 33.20 -4.00 -9.84
CA MET A 1 32.47 -4.59 -11.00
C MET A 1 32.62 -3.67 -12.19
N ASP A 2 32.92 -4.20 -13.38
CA ASP A 2 32.89 -3.40 -14.60
C ASP A 2 31.47 -3.33 -15.21
N GLU A 3 31.28 -2.44 -16.18
CA GLU A 3 29.96 -2.25 -16.79
C GLU A 3 29.47 -3.47 -17.58
N GLN A 4 30.39 -4.29 -18.12
CA GLN A 4 30.03 -5.48 -18.86
C GLN A 4 29.51 -6.54 -17.92
N GLU A 5 30.21 -6.78 -16.81
CA GLU A 5 29.78 -7.73 -15.77
C GLU A 5 28.42 -7.36 -15.17
N LEU A 6 28.14 -6.06 -15.00
CA LEU A 6 26.84 -5.60 -14.52
C LEU A 6 25.73 -5.86 -15.55
N ARG A 7 26.01 -5.70 -16.85
CA ARG A 7 25.08 -6.04 -17.94
C ARG A 7 24.79 -7.54 -17.98
N ASP A 8 25.82 -8.36 -17.85
CA ASP A 8 25.68 -9.82 -17.87
C ASP A 8 24.91 -10.32 -16.66
N PHE A 9 25.15 -9.76 -15.48
CA PHE A 9 24.35 -10.06 -14.28
C PHE A 9 22.89 -9.62 -14.43
N ARG A 10 22.63 -8.48 -15.07
CA ARG A 10 21.26 -8.05 -15.38
C ARG A 10 20.54 -9.04 -16.30
N ASN A 11 21.23 -9.47 -17.38
CA ASN A 11 20.68 -10.45 -18.32
C ASN A 11 20.41 -11.78 -17.64
N PHE A 12 21.34 -12.27 -16.83
CA PHE A 12 21.17 -13.48 -16.02
C PHE A 12 19.93 -13.39 -15.12
N MET A 13 19.72 -12.26 -14.45
CA MET A 13 18.52 -12.07 -13.61
C MET A 13 17.24 -12.08 -14.43
N PHE A 14 17.25 -11.58 -15.64
CA PHE A 14 16.09 -11.54 -16.53
C PHE A 14 15.82 -12.90 -17.17
N ASP A 15 16.82 -13.50 -17.79
CA ASP A 15 16.69 -14.69 -18.63
C ASP A 15 16.63 -15.99 -17.80
N GLU A 16 17.55 -16.15 -16.83
CA GLU A 16 17.67 -17.37 -16.02
C GLU A 16 16.79 -17.34 -14.78
N LEU A 17 16.76 -16.21 -14.06
CA LEU A 17 15.96 -16.10 -12.84
C LEU A 17 14.54 -15.62 -13.10
N ARG A 18 14.23 -15.16 -14.31
CA ARG A 18 12.92 -14.64 -14.73
C ARG A 18 12.35 -13.61 -13.77
N LEU A 19 13.20 -12.72 -13.27
CA LEU A 19 12.80 -11.69 -12.34
C LEU A 19 12.10 -10.53 -13.05
N SER A 20 11.15 -9.89 -12.35
CA SER A 20 10.50 -8.69 -12.88
C SER A 20 11.49 -7.53 -13.02
N PRO A 21 11.30 -6.62 -13.99
CA PRO A 21 12.14 -5.43 -14.17
C PRO A 21 12.31 -4.60 -12.90
N SER A 22 11.26 -4.48 -12.09
CA SER A 22 11.31 -3.77 -10.80
C SER A 22 12.24 -4.45 -9.79
N THR A 23 12.24 -5.78 -9.74
CA THR A 23 13.13 -6.56 -8.85
C THR A 23 14.58 -6.46 -9.31
N ILE A 24 14.81 -6.50 -10.63
CA ILE A 24 16.14 -6.33 -11.22
C ILE A 24 16.68 -4.94 -10.88
N ASN A 25 15.92 -3.89 -11.13
CA ASN A 25 16.31 -2.51 -10.84
C ASN A 25 16.57 -2.28 -9.33
N ASP A 26 15.77 -2.87 -8.44
CA ASP A 26 16.03 -2.78 -6.98
C ASP A 26 17.31 -3.53 -6.59
N THR A 27 17.59 -4.66 -7.21
CA THR A 27 18.84 -5.41 -7.03
C THR A 27 20.04 -4.58 -7.47
N LEU A 28 20.03 -4.06 -8.70
CA LEU A 28 21.14 -3.27 -9.26
C LEU A 28 21.37 -1.97 -8.46
N ARG A 29 20.32 -1.31 -7.99
CA ARG A 29 20.44 -0.11 -7.16
C ARG A 29 21.17 -0.36 -5.83
N ARG A 30 21.13 -1.57 -5.30
CA ARG A 30 21.77 -1.94 -4.04
C ARG A 30 23.16 -2.54 -4.21
N MET A 31 23.55 -2.95 -5.43
CA MET A 31 24.87 -3.50 -5.71
C MET A 31 26.03 -2.59 -5.29
N PRO A 32 25.99 -1.25 -5.54
CA PRO A 32 27.07 -0.36 -5.10
C PRO A 32 27.33 -0.37 -3.59
N TYR A 33 26.29 -0.59 -2.77
CA TYR A 33 26.49 -0.74 -1.32
C TYR A 33 27.25 -2.01 -0.99
N ILE A 34 26.93 -3.14 -1.66
CA ILE A 34 27.61 -4.43 -1.47
C ILE A 34 29.07 -4.29 -1.89
N GLU A 35 29.33 -3.76 -3.08
CA GLU A 35 30.65 -3.55 -3.64
C GLU A 35 31.52 -2.64 -2.74
N ASN A 36 30.97 -1.55 -2.21
CA ASN A 36 31.70 -0.60 -1.35
C ASN A 36 31.95 -1.14 0.06
N LYS A 37 31.22 -2.14 0.52
CA LYS A 37 31.30 -2.68 1.89
C LYS A 37 32.00 -4.03 1.97
N SER A 38 32.05 -4.79 0.89
CA SER A 38 32.89 -5.98 0.80
C SER A 38 34.30 -5.62 0.32
N LYS A 39 35.30 -6.41 0.68
CA LYS A 39 36.67 -6.24 0.17
C LYS A 39 36.77 -6.65 -1.29
N SER A 40 36.05 -7.69 -1.66
CA SER A 40 35.88 -8.16 -3.03
C SER A 40 34.47 -8.70 -3.24
N MET A 41 34.14 -9.07 -4.48
CA MET A 41 32.88 -9.74 -4.80
C MET A 41 33.01 -11.28 -4.75
N GLU A 42 34.07 -11.77 -4.13
CA GLU A 42 34.31 -13.18 -3.86
C GLU A 42 33.47 -13.69 -2.69
N ARG A 43 33.16 -14.98 -2.71
CA ARG A 43 32.24 -15.60 -1.75
C ARG A 43 32.59 -15.36 -0.29
N ASP A 44 33.88 -15.46 0.08
CA ASP A 44 34.30 -15.36 1.48
C ASP A 44 34.18 -13.93 2.02
N ASP A 45 34.52 -12.93 1.21
CA ASP A 45 34.33 -11.52 1.56
C ASP A 45 32.85 -11.15 1.62
N LEU A 46 32.01 -11.71 0.75
CA LEU A 46 30.57 -11.56 0.80
C LEU A 46 29.96 -12.27 2.02
N GLN A 47 30.51 -13.39 2.47
CA GLN A 47 30.10 -14.06 3.71
C GLN A 47 30.40 -13.18 4.94
N GLU A 48 31.54 -12.47 4.95
CA GLU A 48 31.88 -11.52 6.00
C GLU A 48 30.97 -10.30 5.96
N LEU A 49 30.67 -9.76 4.78
CA LEU A 49 29.69 -8.69 4.62
C LEU A 49 28.32 -9.09 5.17
N VAL A 50 27.89 -10.34 4.98
CA VAL A 50 26.62 -10.84 5.54
C VAL A 50 26.62 -10.74 7.06
N ARG A 51 27.72 -11.05 7.76
CA ARG A 51 27.83 -10.88 9.21
C ARG A 51 27.67 -9.41 9.60
N ILE A 52 28.42 -8.51 8.95
CA ILE A 52 28.35 -7.07 9.19
C ILE A 52 26.92 -6.52 8.97
N VAL A 53 26.26 -6.96 7.90
CA VAL A 53 24.90 -6.50 7.58
C VAL A 53 23.89 -7.02 8.63
N CYS A 54 24.08 -8.24 9.14
CA CYS A 54 23.22 -8.80 10.18
C CYS A 54 23.38 -8.09 11.53
N ASP A 55 24.58 -7.65 11.86
CA ASP A 55 24.85 -6.92 13.09
C ASP A 55 24.39 -5.45 13.04
N THR A 56 24.42 -4.83 11.86
CA THR A 56 24.19 -3.39 11.69
C THR A 56 22.80 -3.02 11.15
N LYS A 57 22.06 -3.97 10.58
CA LYS A 57 20.76 -3.73 9.94
C LYS A 57 19.67 -4.56 10.60
N SER A 58 18.42 -4.16 10.40
CA SER A 58 17.29 -5.02 10.79
C SER A 58 17.32 -6.34 10.01
N ASN A 59 16.85 -7.44 10.62
CA ASN A 59 16.79 -8.77 9.99
C ASN A 59 16.15 -8.74 8.60
N LYS A 60 15.08 -7.95 8.44
CA LYS A 60 14.42 -7.76 7.15
C LYS A 60 15.35 -7.15 6.11
N THR A 61 16.08 -6.11 6.49
CA THR A 61 17.05 -5.44 5.59
C THR A 61 18.23 -6.35 5.30
N ALA A 62 18.74 -7.07 6.30
CA ALA A 62 19.82 -8.04 6.16
C ALA A 62 19.43 -9.13 5.15
N ASN A 63 18.26 -9.72 5.29
CA ASN A 63 17.78 -10.75 4.37
C ASN A 63 17.58 -10.24 2.92
N GLU A 64 17.24 -8.97 2.72
CA GLU A 64 17.22 -8.40 1.36
C GLU A 64 18.63 -8.32 0.75
N TYR A 65 19.65 -7.94 1.52
CA TYR A 65 21.04 -7.97 1.04
C TYR A 65 21.51 -9.40 0.78
N ILE A 66 21.20 -10.37 1.66
CA ILE A 66 21.53 -11.78 1.47
C ILE A 66 20.90 -12.33 0.19
N LYS A 67 19.66 -11.97 -0.14
CA LYS A 67 19.02 -12.34 -1.42
C LYS A 67 19.80 -11.82 -2.62
N ILE A 68 20.28 -10.58 -2.56
CA ILE A 68 21.06 -9.97 -3.64
C ILE A 68 22.43 -10.66 -3.76
N ILE A 69 23.11 -10.88 -2.65
CA ILE A 69 24.38 -11.61 -2.60
C ILE A 69 24.21 -13.01 -3.18
N ASN A 70 23.15 -13.73 -2.81
CA ASN A 70 22.91 -15.08 -3.33
C ASN A 70 22.56 -15.10 -4.83
N ARG A 71 21.93 -14.04 -5.36
CA ARG A 71 21.74 -13.89 -6.81
C ARG A 71 23.09 -13.71 -7.53
N TRP A 72 23.95 -12.89 -6.96
CA TRP A 72 25.30 -12.68 -7.46
C TRP A 72 26.13 -13.95 -7.43
N LEU A 73 26.19 -14.65 -6.29
CA LEU A 73 26.90 -15.93 -6.15
C LEU A 73 26.39 -16.99 -7.13
N ARG A 74 25.06 -17.04 -7.35
CA ARG A 74 24.49 -17.93 -8.36
C ARG A 74 24.92 -17.55 -9.77
N PHE A 75 25.03 -16.27 -10.10
CA PHE A 75 25.57 -15.78 -11.36
C PHE A 75 27.02 -16.20 -11.55
N LYS A 76 27.81 -16.18 -10.48
CA LYS A 76 29.22 -16.65 -10.46
C LYS A 76 29.34 -18.16 -10.33
N ASN A 77 28.24 -18.91 -10.33
CA ASN A 77 28.23 -20.36 -10.12
C ASN A 77 28.82 -20.81 -8.77
N GLU A 78 28.69 -19.95 -7.75
CA GLU A 78 29.18 -20.16 -6.39
C GLU A 78 28.06 -20.62 -5.45
N LYS A 79 28.45 -21.27 -4.33
CA LYS A 79 27.52 -21.73 -3.30
C LYS A 79 26.91 -20.54 -2.55
N PRO A 80 25.59 -20.57 -2.27
CA PRO A 80 24.91 -19.47 -1.57
C PRO A 80 25.40 -19.33 -0.12
N VAL A 81 25.35 -18.11 0.40
CA VAL A 81 25.48 -17.83 1.83
C VAL A 81 24.18 -18.17 2.57
N LYS A 82 24.28 -18.54 3.86
CA LYS A 82 23.12 -18.94 4.66
C LYS A 82 22.27 -17.72 5.05
N TYR A 83 20.93 -17.88 5.00
CA TYR A 83 19.99 -16.93 5.57
C TYR A 83 19.97 -17.02 7.09
N PHE A 84 19.78 -15.88 7.76
CA PHE A 84 19.41 -15.87 9.17
C PHE A 84 17.92 -16.15 9.29
N LYS A 85 17.53 -17.03 10.22
CA LYS A 85 16.12 -17.24 10.54
C LYS A 85 15.57 -15.98 11.18
N GLU A 86 14.64 -15.32 10.49
CA GLU A 86 13.80 -14.32 11.12
C GLU A 86 12.79 -15.01 12.05
N TYR A 87 12.92 -14.78 13.33
CA TYR A 87 11.76 -14.85 14.22
C TYR A 87 11.05 -13.51 14.13
N ALA A 88 10.29 -13.32 13.07
CA ALA A 88 9.49 -12.13 12.95
C ALA A 88 8.25 -12.27 13.82
N SER A 89 8.24 -11.60 14.95
CA SER A 89 6.98 -11.12 15.51
C SER A 89 6.46 -10.06 14.51
N PHE A 90 5.60 -10.47 13.58
CA PHE A 90 4.92 -9.56 12.68
C PHE A 90 3.89 -8.76 13.47
N THR A 91 4.32 -7.69 14.13
CA THR A 91 3.37 -6.71 14.61
C THR A 91 2.89 -5.92 13.40
N VAL A 92 1.75 -6.31 12.86
CA VAL A 92 1.10 -5.58 11.77
C VAL A 92 0.69 -4.21 12.32
N LYS A 93 1.28 -3.14 11.77
CA LYS A 93 0.91 -1.78 12.17
C LYS A 93 -0.40 -1.42 11.48
N ILE A 94 -1.46 -1.27 12.28
CA ILE A 94 -2.78 -0.78 11.87
C ILE A 94 -3.00 0.63 12.44
N CYS A 95 -3.94 1.36 11.84
CA CYS A 95 -4.44 2.59 12.45
C CYS A 95 -5.46 2.25 13.53
N THR A 96 -5.36 2.90 14.68
CA THR A 96 -6.46 2.90 15.65
C THR A 96 -7.67 3.63 15.07
N PRO A 97 -8.90 3.40 15.55
CA PRO A 97 -10.08 4.14 15.10
C PRO A 97 -9.89 5.67 15.16
N ASP A 98 -9.35 6.19 16.27
CA ASP A 98 -9.02 7.62 16.44
C ASP A 98 -7.99 8.12 15.41
N ALA A 99 -6.93 7.35 15.15
CA ALA A 99 -5.93 7.70 14.15
C ALA A 99 -6.51 7.72 12.74
N LYS A 100 -7.37 6.74 12.40
CA LYS A 100 -8.10 6.70 11.11
C LYS A 100 -8.98 7.92 10.94
N GLU A 101 -9.76 8.26 11.97
CA GLU A 101 -10.65 9.43 11.95
C GLU A 101 -9.86 10.73 11.75
N LYS A 102 -8.79 10.95 12.53
CA LYS A 102 -7.90 12.11 12.37
C LYS A 102 -7.31 12.23 10.97
N LEU A 103 -6.92 11.12 10.36
CA LEU A 103 -6.41 11.08 8.99
C LEU A 103 -7.49 11.45 7.96
N LEU A 104 -8.71 10.94 8.10
CA LEU A 104 -9.81 11.23 7.19
C LEU A 104 -10.25 12.70 7.31
N ILE A 105 -10.33 13.25 8.53
CA ILE A 105 -10.60 14.68 8.77
C ILE A 105 -9.45 15.54 8.21
N GLY A 106 -8.20 15.17 8.50
CA GLY A 106 -7.02 15.86 8.01
C GLY A 106 -6.96 15.91 6.49
N ALA A 107 -7.26 14.78 5.81
CA ALA A 107 -7.33 14.71 4.36
C ALA A 107 -8.47 15.59 3.79
N SER A 108 -9.63 15.57 4.43
CA SER A 108 -10.79 16.39 4.01
C SER A 108 -10.50 17.89 4.10
N ARG A 109 -9.71 18.32 5.08
CA ARG A 109 -9.29 19.74 5.22
C ARG A 109 -8.29 20.18 4.13
N GLN A 110 -7.54 19.24 3.52
CA GLN A 110 -6.60 19.57 2.43
C GLN A 110 -7.30 19.76 1.07
N GLY A 111 -8.45 19.14 0.89
CA GLY A 111 -9.25 19.27 -0.32
C GLY A 111 -9.86 17.95 -0.82
N PRO A 112 -10.73 18.04 -1.86
CA PRO A 112 -11.47 16.88 -2.35
C PRO A 112 -10.57 15.75 -2.87
N ARG A 113 -9.41 16.06 -3.47
CA ARG A 113 -8.47 15.05 -3.97
C ARG A 113 -7.86 14.24 -2.82
N GLU A 114 -7.38 14.90 -1.78
CA GLU A 114 -6.78 14.29 -0.61
C GLU A 114 -7.83 13.46 0.16
N LYS A 115 -9.04 13.99 0.29
CA LYS A 115 -10.21 13.27 0.84
C LYS A 115 -10.44 11.98 0.05
N ALA A 116 -10.58 12.08 -1.29
CA ALA A 116 -10.82 10.92 -2.15
C ALA A 116 -9.72 9.84 -2.02
N ILE A 117 -8.44 10.25 -1.95
CA ILE A 117 -7.31 9.34 -1.78
C ILE A 117 -7.42 8.56 -0.47
N PHE A 118 -7.67 9.22 0.66
CA PHE A 118 -7.73 8.56 1.96
C PHE A 118 -8.96 7.68 2.11
N TYR A 119 -10.13 8.13 1.65
CA TYR A 119 -11.34 7.32 1.62
C TYR A 119 -11.17 6.08 0.72
N LEU A 120 -10.49 6.21 -0.41
CA LEU A 120 -10.16 5.08 -1.27
C LEU A 120 -9.24 4.08 -0.57
N LEU A 121 -8.14 4.54 0.04
CA LEU A 121 -7.18 3.67 0.71
C LEU A 121 -7.80 2.90 1.88
N PHE A 122 -8.58 3.56 2.74
CA PHE A 122 -9.22 2.95 3.90
C PHE A 122 -10.46 2.12 3.54
N GLY A 123 -11.23 2.53 2.55
CA GLY A 123 -12.47 1.85 2.16
C GLY A 123 -12.27 0.64 1.26
N THR A 124 -11.11 0.51 0.62
CA THR A 124 -10.87 -0.55 -0.37
C THR A 124 -9.63 -1.41 -0.10
N GLY A 125 -8.73 -0.97 0.76
CA GLY A 125 -7.46 -1.62 1.00
C GLY A 125 -6.56 -1.74 -0.23
N ILE A 126 -6.78 -0.93 -1.27
CA ILE A 126 -5.98 -0.91 -2.51
C ILE A 126 -4.50 -0.63 -2.22
N ARG A 127 -3.59 -1.26 -2.97
CA ARG A 127 -2.16 -0.93 -2.84
C ARG A 127 -1.88 0.47 -3.39
N LEU A 128 -0.93 1.20 -2.77
CA LEU A 128 -0.56 2.53 -3.25
C LEU A 128 -0.19 2.54 -4.74
N GLY A 129 0.60 1.58 -5.20
CA GLY A 129 0.98 1.47 -6.60
C GLY A 129 -0.19 1.21 -7.55
N GLU A 130 -1.21 0.50 -7.08
CA GLU A 130 -2.45 0.29 -7.83
C GLU A 130 -3.27 1.59 -7.87
N ALA A 131 -3.42 2.29 -6.74
CA ALA A 131 -4.14 3.57 -6.66
C ALA A 131 -3.54 4.64 -7.58
N VAL A 132 -2.21 4.74 -7.64
CA VAL A 132 -1.48 5.66 -8.54
C VAL A 132 -1.76 5.36 -10.01
N ASN A 133 -1.99 4.09 -10.35
CA ASN A 133 -2.22 3.65 -11.73
C ASN A 133 -3.70 3.56 -12.12
N LEU A 134 -4.62 3.87 -11.21
CA LEU A 134 -6.05 3.88 -11.55
C LEU A 134 -6.35 4.87 -12.66
N LYS A 135 -7.17 4.42 -13.60
CA LYS A 135 -7.75 5.23 -14.66
C LYS A 135 -9.24 5.47 -14.39
N LEU A 136 -9.81 6.50 -15.00
CA LEU A 136 -11.23 6.83 -14.88
C LEU A 136 -12.12 5.63 -15.26
N GLN A 137 -11.77 4.92 -16.32
CA GLN A 137 -12.49 3.73 -16.80
C GLN A 137 -12.45 2.53 -15.84
N ASN A 138 -11.52 2.52 -14.87
CA ASN A 138 -11.44 1.45 -13.87
C ASN A 138 -12.52 1.57 -12.78
N ILE A 139 -13.26 2.68 -12.73
CA ILE A 139 -14.32 2.89 -11.75
C ILE A 139 -15.66 2.70 -12.44
N LYS A 140 -16.41 1.69 -12.01
CA LYS A 140 -17.75 1.39 -12.54
C LYS A 140 -18.70 1.17 -11.37
N ASN A 141 -19.68 2.06 -11.21
CA ASN A 141 -20.66 2.00 -10.12
C ASN A 141 -19.99 1.86 -8.74
N ASP A 142 -20.24 0.78 -8.03
CA ASP A 142 -19.73 0.42 -6.71
C ASP A 142 -18.47 -0.45 -6.76
N ARG A 143 -17.73 -0.44 -7.88
CA ARG A 143 -16.58 -1.33 -8.13
C ARG A 143 -15.40 -0.61 -8.72
N ILE A 144 -14.21 -1.11 -8.38
CA ILE A 144 -12.93 -0.69 -8.95
C ILE A 144 -12.26 -1.93 -9.53
N PHE A 145 -11.79 -1.82 -10.77
CA PHE A 145 -11.02 -2.85 -11.46
C PHE A 145 -9.54 -2.50 -11.37
N VAL A 146 -8.76 -3.35 -10.74
CA VAL A 146 -7.31 -3.13 -10.58
C VAL A 146 -6.51 -4.27 -11.20
N THR A 147 -5.44 -3.93 -11.88
CA THR A 147 -4.47 -4.89 -12.40
C THR A 147 -3.35 -5.07 -11.39
N GLY A 148 -3.22 -6.26 -10.84
CA GLY A 148 -2.20 -6.63 -9.86
C GLY A 148 -0.90 -7.12 -10.50
N LYS A 149 0.00 -7.67 -9.67
CA LYS A 149 1.22 -8.33 -10.12
C LYS A 149 0.88 -9.50 -11.06
N GLY A 150 1.61 -9.61 -12.16
CA GLY A 150 1.37 -10.67 -13.16
C GLY A 150 0.16 -10.41 -14.07
N GLN A 151 -0.27 -9.16 -14.25
CA GLN A 151 -1.39 -8.78 -15.14
C GLN A 151 -2.76 -9.35 -14.71
N LYS A 152 -2.88 -9.86 -13.48
CA LYS A 152 -4.16 -10.39 -12.98
C LYS A 152 -5.07 -9.25 -12.57
N GLU A 153 -6.23 -9.19 -13.17
CA GLU A 153 -7.27 -8.23 -12.80
C GLU A 153 -8.07 -8.76 -11.60
N ARG A 154 -8.49 -7.85 -10.73
CA ARG A 154 -9.45 -8.12 -9.68
C ARG A 154 -10.40 -6.94 -9.49
N GLU A 155 -11.60 -7.25 -9.07
CA GLU A 155 -12.59 -6.29 -8.65
C GLU A 155 -12.45 -6.00 -7.14
N ILE A 156 -12.64 -4.74 -6.77
CA ILE A 156 -12.69 -4.30 -5.38
C ILE A 156 -14.00 -3.56 -5.19
N PHE A 157 -14.71 -3.88 -4.11
CA PHE A 157 -15.91 -3.14 -3.72
C PHE A 157 -15.55 -1.70 -3.30
N LEU A 158 -16.30 -0.72 -3.78
CA LEU A 158 -16.15 0.70 -3.47
C LEU A 158 -17.30 1.13 -2.56
N PRO A 159 -17.07 1.32 -1.24
CA PRO A 159 -18.11 1.80 -0.33
C PRO A 159 -18.66 3.17 -0.73
N SER A 160 -19.91 3.44 -0.34
CA SER A 160 -20.62 4.70 -0.66
C SER A 160 -19.84 5.94 -0.24
N GLU A 161 -19.22 5.93 0.93
CA GLU A 161 -18.43 7.06 1.42
C GLU A 161 -17.18 7.31 0.56
N SER A 162 -16.53 6.23 0.11
CA SER A 162 -15.41 6.33 -0.83
C SER A 162 -15.87 6.79 -2.21
N ARG A 163 -17.04 6.33 -2.65
CA ARG A 163 -17.65 6.76 -3.90
C ARG A 163 -17.96 8.26 -3.86
N ASN A 164 -18.65 8.73 -2.83
CA ASN A 164 -18.98 10.13 -2.66
C ASN A 164 -17.74 11.03 -2.63
N ALA A 165 -16.68 10.59 -1.92
CA ALA A 165 -15.42 11.33 -1.89
C ALA A 165 -14.73 11.39 -3.26
N LEU A 166 -14.84 10.33 -4.07
CA LEU A 166 -14.35 10.33 -5.45
C LEU A 166 -15.18 11.24 -6.35
N ASP A 167 -16.49 11.22 -6.22
CA ASP A 167 -17.39 12.09 -7.01
C ASP A 167 -17.13 13.57 -6.70
N ASP A 168 -16.99 13.95 -5.41
CA ASP A 168 -16.57 15.29 -5.00
C ASP A 168 -15.26 15.71 -5.66
N TYR A 169 -14.27 14.79 -5.73
CA TYR A 169 -13.00 15.07 -6.38
C TYR A 169 -13.14 15.22 -7.90
N LEU A 170 -13.92 14.37 -8.55
CA LEU A 170 -14.12 14.41 -10.01
C LEU A 170 -14.71 15.73 -10.48
N LEU A 171 -15.54 16.39 -9.68
CA LEU A 171 -16.08 17.73 -9.98
C LEU A 171 -15.00 18.83 -10.08
N VAL A 172 -13.90 18.68 -9.34
CA VAL A 172 -12.80 19.66 -9.28
C VAL A 172 -11.48 19.14 -9.86
N ARG A 173 -11.53 17.94 -10.42
CA ARG A 173 -10.34 17.29 -10.99
C ARG A 173 -9.82 18.09 -12.19
N THR A 174 -8.52 18.43 -12.16
CA THR A 174 -7.85 18.98 -13.34
C THR A 174 -7.61 17.85 -14.35
N PRO A 175 -8.16 17.92 -15.57
CA PRO A 175 -7.91 16.91 -16.60
C PRO A 175 -6.42 16.80 -16.93
N GLY A 176 -6.00 15.64 -17.41
CA GLY A 176 -4.62 15.44 -17.85
C GLY A 176 -4.26 16.33 -19.04
N LYS A 177 -3.06 16.91 -19.01
CA LYS A 177 -2.59 17.82 -20.09
C LYS A 177 -2.13 17.10 -21.35
N THR A 178 -1.69 15.85 -21.22
CA THR A 178 -1.23 15.02 -22.33
C THR A 178 -2.18 13.85 -22.53
N ALA A 179 -2.20 13.28 -23.74
CA ALA A 179 -3.01 12.11 -24.03
C ALA A 179 -2.68 10.93 -23.07
N SER A 180 -1.41 10.83 -22.63
CA SER A 180 -0.98 9.83 -21.66
C SER A 180 -1.45 10.08 -20.23
N ASP A 181 -1.76 11.33 -19.85
CA ASP A 181 -2.17 11.71 -18.50
C ASP A 181 -3.69 11.81 -18.33
N THR A 182 -4.43 11.95 -19.43
CA THR A 182 -5.87 12.27 -19.43
C THR A 182 -6.69 11.21 -18.71
N ASP A 183 -6.33 9.95 -18.85
CA ASP A 183 -7.12 8.82 -18.33
C ASP A 183 -6.88 8.52 -16.84
N PHE A 184 -5.77 9.00 -16.26
CA PHE A 184 -5.47 8.70 -14.86
C PHE A 184 -6.47 9.35 -13.91
N LEU A 185 -6.95 8.58 -12.93
CA LEU A 185 -7.90 9.07 -11.94
C LEU A 185 -7.32 10.26 -11.16
N PHE A 186 -6.12 10.09 -10.60
CA PHE A 186 -5.49 11.11 -9.78
C PHE A 186 -4.45 11.92 -10.56
N THR A 187 -4.69 13.22 -10.64
CA THR A 187 -3.82 14.19 -11.29
C THR A 187 -3.34 15.25 -10.30
N THR A 188 -2.21 15.87 -10.60
CA THR A 188 -1.73 17.05 -9.86
C THR A 188 -2.60 18.27 -10.18
N LYS A 189 -2.44 19.37 -9.42
CA LYS A 189 -3.14 20.64 -9.68
C LYS A 189 -2.84 21.22 -11.09
N VAL A 190 -1.75 20.79 -11.73
CA VAL A 190 -1.36 21.21 -13.08
C VAL A 190 -1.69 20.16 -14.15
N GLY A 191 -2.52 19.15 -13.83
CA GLY A 191 -2.96 18.13 -14.79
C GLY A 191 -1.90 17.10 -15.18
N LYS A 192 -0.84 16.90 -14.40
CA LYS A 192 0.11 15.80 -14.62
C LYS A 192 -0.32 14.55 -13.84
N ARG A 193 -0.03 13.37 -14.38
CA ARG A 193 -0.17 12.13 -13.64
C ARG A 193 0.60 12.23 -12.31
N MET A 194 0.00 11.77 -11.21
CA MET A 194 0.69 11.71 -9.94
C MET A 194 1.70 10.55 -9.95
N SER A 195 2.96 10.83 -9.60
CA SER A 195 3.95 9.77 -9.41
C SER A 195 3.73 9.04 -8.08
N TYR A 196 4.29 7.83 -7.95
CA TYR A 196 4.26 7.06 -6.70
C TYR A 196 4.82 7.87 -5.52
N ASP A 197 5.94 8.55 -5.72
CA ASP A 197 6.59 9.34 -4.67
C ASP A 197 5.77 10.58 -4.30
N TYR A 198 5.15 11.24 -5.28
CA TYR A 198 4.25 12.36 -5.00
C TYR A 198 3.06 11.90 -4.13
N PHE A 199 2.43 10.80 -4.50
CA PHE A 199 1.29 10.24 -3.77
C PHE A 199 1.69 9.82 -2.34
N ARG A 200 2.85 9.17 -2.19
CA ARG A 200 3.41 8.80 -0.88
C ARG A 200 3.71 10.03 -0.01
N ASN A 201 4.31 11.06 -0.59
CA ASN A 201 4.64 12.29 0.13
C ASN A 201 3.39 13.07 0.53
N LEU A 202 2.35 13.07 -0.31
CA LEU A 202 1.05 13.63 0.03
C LEU A 202 0.42 12.90 1.24
N CYS A 203 0.43 11.58 1.25
CA CYS A 203 -0.04 10.81 2.40
C CYS A 203 0.76 11.12 3.68
N LYS A 204 2.08 11.28 3.56
CA LYS A 204 2.94 11.69 4.67
C LYS A 204 2.62 13.09 5.18
N PHE A 205 2.38 14.04 4.28
CA PHE A 205 2.02 15.41 4.62
C PHE A 205 0.69 15.49 5.39
N VAL A 206 -0.36 14.81 4.91
CA VAL A 206 -1.64 14.72 5.60
C VAL A 206 -1.48 14.12 7.00
N ALA A 207 -0.70 13.03 7.10
CA ALA A 207 -0.46 12.36 8.37
C ALA A 207 0.29 13.23 9.38
N MET A 208 1.28 13.98 8.92
CA MET A 208 2.03 14.94 9.76
C MET A 208 1.11 16.04 10.29
N ASN A 209 0.25 16.61 9.45
CA ASN A 209 -0.72 17.65 9.84
C ASN A 209 -1.81 17.11 10.78
N ALA A 210 -2.14 15.83 10.68
CA ALA A 210 -3.07 15.15 11.59
C ALA A 210 -2.42 14.68 12.91
N GLY A 211 -1.10 14.84 13.07
CA GLY A 211 -0.36 14.36 14.25
C GLY A 211 -0.31 12.83 14.35
N VAL A 212 -0.43 12.10 13.23
CA VAL A 212 -0.53 10.64 13.19
C VAL A 212 0.66 10.04 12.45
N LYS A 213 1.28 8.99 13.02
CA LYS A 213 2.26 8.18 12.29
C LYS A 213 1.54 7.26 11.30
N PHE A 214 1.73 7.49 10.02
CA PHE A 214 1.03 6.76 8.97
C PHE A 214 1.91 6.46 7.76
N HIS A 215 1.64 5.34 7.11
CA HIS A 215 2.08 5.03 5.76
C HIS A 215 0.97 4.23 5.03
N PRO A 216 0.87 4.31 3.71
CA PRO A 216 -0.29 3.77 2.97
C PRO A 216 -0.60 2.29 3.21
N HIS A 217 0.42 1.46 3.48
CA HIS A 217 0.18 0.05 3.83
C HIS A 217 -0.59 -0.14 5.14
N MET A 218 -0.52 0.84 6.06
CA MET A 218 -1.33 0.77 7.28
C MET A 218 -2.83 0.84 6.97
N ALA A 219 -3.26 1.68 6.01
CA ALA A 219 -4.67 1.72 5.60
C ALA A 219 -5.15 0.34 5.10
N ARG A 220 -4.35 -0.33 4.30
CA ARG A 220 -4.66 -1.69 3.81
C ARG A 220 -4.69 -2.73 4.94
N HIS A 221 -3.78 -2.65 5.90
CA HIS A 221 -3.80 -3.53 7.06
C HIS A 221 -5.01 -3.26 7.96
N THR A 222 -5.35 -1.98 8.14
CA THR A 222 -6.56 -1.57 8.89
C THR A 222 -7.82 -2.11 8.20
N TYR A 223 -7.96 -1.94 6.89
CA TYR A 223 -9.06 -2.50 6.10
C TYR A 223 -9.19 -4.02 6.30
N ALA A 224 -8.07 -4.77 6.15
CA ALA A 224 -8.08 -6.22 6.37
C ALA A 224 -8.53 -6.60 7.78
N THR A 225 -8.02 -5.90 8.80
CA THR A 225 -8.33 -6.15 10.21
C THR A 225 -9.80 -5.81 10.51
N GLU A 226 -10.31 -4.70 9.99
CA GLU A 226 -11.73 -4.30 10.16
C GLU A 226 -12.69 -5.33 9.55
N LEU A 227 -12.37 -5.87 8.36
CA LEU A 227 -13.17 -6.93 7.73
C LEU A 227 -13.15 -8.23 8.56
N LEU A 228 -11.98 -8.64 9.05
CA LEU A 228 -11.86 -9.82 9.92
C LEU A 228 -12.61 -9.63 11.24
N MET A 229 -12.50 -8.46 11.87
CA MET A 229 -13.23 -8.13 13.11
C MET A 229 -14.75 -8.07 12.90
N ALA A 230 -15.18 -7.71 11.67
CA ALA A 230 -16.59 -7.75 11.29
C ALA A 230 -17.10 -9.17 10.95
N GLY A 231 -16.27 -10.20 11.14
CA GLY A 231 -16.62 -11.61 10.95
C GLY A 231 -16.44 -12.14 9.54
N MET A 232 -15.79 -11.38 8.63
CA MET A 232 -15.46 -11.89 7.29
C MET A 232 -14.38 -12.97 7.39
N ASP A 233 -14.59 -14.09 6.69
CA ASP A 233 -13.60 -15.17 6.62
C ASP A 233 -12.29 -14.71 5.99
N VAL A 234 -11.16 -15.20 6.52
CA VAL A 234 -9.81 -14.84 6.08
C VAL A 234 -9.56 -15.14 4.59
N ALA A 235 -10.21 -16.16 4.03
CA ALA A 235 -10.07 -16.51 2.62
C ALA A 235 -10.73 -15.43 1.72
N PHE A 236 -11.88 -14.88 2.13
CA PHE A 236 -12.52 -13.76 1.42
C PHE A 236 -11.67 -12.49 1.50
N VAL A 237 -11.18 -12.14 2.70
CA VAL A 237 -10.28 -10.98 2.89
C VAL A 237 -9.04 -11.11 2.02
N SER A 238 -8.42 -12.29 1.99
CA SER A 238 -7.25 -12.56 1.16
C SER A 238 -7.55 -12.40 -0.34
N LYS A 239 -8.71 -12.88 -0.79
CA LYS A 239 -9.17 -12.75 -2.18
C LYS A 239 -9.38 -11.29 -2.58
N LEU A 240 -10.07 -10.49 -1.74
CA LEU A 240 -10.26 -9.05 -1.95
C LEU A 240 -8.93 -8.30 -2.05
N LEU A 241 -7.99 -8.64 -1.19
CA LEU A 241 -6.67 -8.04 -1.18
C LEU A 241 -5.77 -8.52 -2.33
N GLY A 242 -6.08 -9.64 -2.99
CA GLY A 242 -5.24 -10.24 -4.03
C GLY A 242 -3.90 -10.71 -3.47
N HIS A 243 -3.93 -11.50 -2.40
CA HIS A 243 -2.76 -12.21 -1.87
C HIS A 243 -2.61 -13.53 -2.61
N GLU A 244 -1.45 -13.77 -3.25
CA GLU A 244 -1.18 -15.00 -4.02
C GLU A 244 -0.80 -16.20 -3.14
N ASN A 245 -0.28 -15.96 -1.93
CA ASN A 245 0.22 -16.99 -1.02
C ASN A 245 -0.65 -17.08 0.23
N LEU A 246 -1.59 -17.99 0.19
CA LEU A 246 -2.15 -18.58 1.40
C LEU A 246 -1.39 -19.88 1.69
N SER A 247 -0.92 -20.07 2.93
CA SER A 247 -0.23 -21.31 3.33
C SER A 247 -1.07 -22.53 2.99
N SER A 248 -0.42 -23.64 2.75
CA SER A 248 -0.93 -24.87 2.13
C SER A 248 -2.20 -25.51 2.74
N THR A 249 -2.71 -25.01 3.85
CA THR A 249 -3.88 -25.55 4.55
C THR A 249 -5.23 -25.01 4.01
N GLN A 250 -5.23 -23.95 3.21
CA GLN A 250 -6.46 -23.30 2.71
C GLN A 250 -6.85 -23.71 1.28
N LYS A 251 -6.32 -24.81 0.77
CA LYS A 251 -6.60 -25.30 -0.60
C LYS A 251 -8.06 -25.67 -0.88
N TYR A 252 -8.91 -25.74 0.13
CA TYR A 252 -10.29 -26.22 0.01
C TYR A 252 -11.37 -25.15 0.09
N LEU A 253 -11.02 -23.89 0.37
CA LEU A 253 -11.95 -22.76 0.42
C LEU A 253 -11.50 -21.68 -0.55
N HIS A 254 -11.94 -21.74 -1.79
CA HIS A 254 -11.75 -20.68 -2.78
C HIS A 254 -13.06 -19.90 -2.96
N PRO A 255 -13.32 -18.87 -2.12
CA PRO A 255 -14.48 -18.02 -2.33
C PRO A 255 -14.39 -17.35 -3.70
N SER A 256 -15.52 -17.21 -4.37
CA SER A 256 -15.57 -16.43 -5.59
C SER A 256 -15.28 -14.95 -5.30
N GLN A 257 -14.79 -14.23 -6.30
CA GLN A 257 -14.57 -12.77 -6.14
C GLN A 257 -15.91 -12.05 -5.89
N GLN A 258 -16.98 -12.49 -6.52
CA GLN A 258 -18.32 -11.92 -6.34
C GLN A 258 -18.85 -12.11 -4.92
N GLU A 259 -18.63 -13.28 -4.32
CA GLU A 259 -19.03 -13.56 -2.93
C GLU A 259 -18.24 -12.73 -1.93
N ALA A 260 -16.93 -12.56 -2.15
CA ALA A 260 -16.11 -11.67 -1.33
C ALA A 260 -16.57 -10.21 -1.41
N ILE A 261 -16.94 -9.71 -2.61
CA ILE A 261 -17.50 -8.37 -2.81
C ILE A 261 -18.84 -8.23 -2.09
N TYR A 262 -19.72 -9.22 -2.19
CA TYR A 262 -21.01 -9.22 -1.51
C TYR A 262 -20.86 -9.16 0.00
N GLN A 263 -19.93 -9.92 0.59
CA GLN A 263 -19.65 -9.84 2.02
C GLN A 263 -19.08 -8.47 2.42
N ALA A 264 -18.16 -7.92 1.63
CA ALA A 264 -17.58 -6.59 1.89
C ALA A 264 -18.64 -5.47 1.83
N SER A 265 -19.62 -5.56 0.93
CA SER A 265 -20.69 -4.55 0.80
C SER A 265 -21.61 -4.48 2.03
N LYS A 266 -21.69 -5.53 2.84
CA LYS A 266 -22.47 -5.57 4.08
C LYS A 266 -21.78 -4.89 5.27
N ILE A 267 -20.49 -4.59 5.17
CA ILE A 267 -19.67 -4.07 6.27
C ILE A 267 -19.55 -2.56 6.13
N ASN A 268 -20.05 -1.82 7.10
CA ASN A 268 -19.86 -0.37 7.15
C ASN A 268 -18.51 -0.02 7.80
N LEU A 269 -17.49 0.20 6.97
CA LEU A 269 -16.13 0.55 7.39
C LEU A 269 -16.00 1.98 7.97
N PHE A 270 -17.07 2.80 7.86
CA PHE A 270 -17.10 4.19 8.30
C PHE A 270 -18.15 4.45 9.39
N ALA A 271 -18.71 3.41 10.00
CA ALA A 271 -19.80 3.50 10.97
C ALA A 271 -19.54 4.48 12.13
N ASN A 272 -18.32 4.61 12.59
CA ASN A 272 -17.97 5.51 13.70
C ASN A 272 -17.97 6.99 13.30
N GLN A 273 -17.89 7.33 12.00
CA GLN A 273 -17.94 8.73 11.54
C GLN A 273 -19.36 9.31 11.59
N ASN A 274 -20.37 8.47 11.46
CA ASN A 274 -21.77 8.90 11.52
C ASN A 274 -22.26 9.17 12.96
N LYS A 275 -21.67 8.51 13.98
CA LYS A 275 -22.06 8.77 15.39
C LYS A 275 -21.68 10.19 15.84
N ASN A 276 -20.55 10.72 15.42
CA ASN A 276 -20.14 12.06 15.81
C ASN A 276 -20.90 13.18 15.10
N LYS A 277 -21.51 12.94 13.92
CA LYS A 277 -22.37 13.93 13.27
C LYS A 277 -23.67 14.22 14.05
N TYR A 278 -24.19 13.20 14.72
CA TYR A 278 -25.43 13.34 15.52
C TYR A 278 -25.16 13.83 16.95
N GLN A 279 -24.00 13.58 17.52
CA GLN A 279 -23.65 14.12 18.85
C GLN A 279 -23.38 15.63 18.80
N ASN A 280 -22.70 16.13 17.76
CA ASN A 280 -22.46 17.57 17.62
C ASN A 280 -23.72 18.40 17.31
N HIS A 281 -24.81 17.79 16.82
CA HIS A 281 -26.10 18.48 16.64
C HIS A 281 -26.91 18.52 17.95
N ASN A 282 -26.79 17.48 18.79
CA ASN A 282 -27.49 17.44 20.07
C ASN A 282 -26.88 18.37 21.14
N ASP A 283 -25.55 18.60 21.06
CA ASP A 283 -24.86 19.51 22.00
C ASP A 283 -25.12 21.01 21.67
N LEU A 284 -25.45 21.33 20.43
CA LEU A 284 -25.86 22.70 20.04
C LEU A 284 -27.30 23.04 20.45
N ASP A 285 -28.21 22.06 20.38
CA ASP A 285 -29.61 22.28 20.78
C ASP A 285 -29.84 22.30 22.30
N HIS A 286 -28.88 21.77 23.09
CA HIS A 286 -29.00 21.80 24.56
C HIS A 286 -28.47 23.08 25.23
N LYS A 287 -27.68 23.92 24.54
CA LYS A 287 -27.19 25.19 25.08
C LYS A 287 -28.16 26.34 24.93
N ASP A 288 -29.11 26.25 24.00
CA ASP A 288 -30.10 27.30 23.75
C ASP A 288 -31.40 27.17 24.57
N ARG A 289 -31.54 26.13 25.41
CA ARG A 289 -32.76 25.92 26.24
C ARG A 289 -32.64 26.26 27.74
N LEU A 290 -31.48 26.77 28.17
CA LEU A 290 -31.34 27.25 29.55
C LEU A 290 -31.16 28.76 29.57
N GLY A 291 -32.21 29.46 29.11
CA GLY A 291 -32.39 30.87 29.34
C GLY A 291 -32.96 31.08 30.74
N PHE A 292 -32.15 31.50 31.68
CA PHE A 292 -32.55 32.16 32.91
C PHE A 292 -32.30 33.66 32.75
N GLY A 293 -33.40 34.41 32.58
CA GLY A 293 -33.41 35.86 32.67
C GLY A 293 -33.33 36.32 34.12
N PRO A 294 -33.04 37.59 34.36
CA PRO A 294 -32.61 38.13 35.63
C PRO A 294 -33.76 38.47 36.56
N LYS A 295 -33.50 38.39 37.84
CA LYS A 295 -34.07 39.27 38.86
C LYS A 295 -32.93 39.99 39.57
#